data_10a7693363262c5de65308ec94a83959
#
_entry.id   10a7693363262c5de65308ec94a83959
#
_cell.length_a   1.000
_cell.length_b   1.000
_cell.length_c   1.000
_cell.angle_alpha   90.00
_cell.angle_beta   90.00
_cell.angle_gamma   90.00
#
_symmetry.space_group_name_H-M   'P 1'
#
loop_
_entity.id
_entity.type
_entity.pdbx_description
1 polymer ?
#
loop_
_entity_poly.entity_id
_entity_poly.type
_entity_poly.pdbx_seq_one_letter_code
_entity_poly.pdbx_strand_id
1 'polypeptide(L)'
;KSMVMMNLATHIAELPAWVSMVLNTDELDFAANEYKPTIVKDNAALMDLFEKSLEDARAQLSIGKEETLSNEWILRMGEQILSKGSKADMIRHSLSQIIHHRAQLGVYLRLLDIPIPGSYGPSADDTGF
;
A
#
# COMPACT_ATOMS: atom_id res chain seq x y z
N LYS A 1 0.25 20.58 -0.46
CA LYS A 1 0.35 20.19 0.97
C LYS A 1 0.64 18.70 1.04
N SER A 2 1.52 18.29 1.96
CA SER A 2 1.79 16.87 2.19
C SER A 2 0.67 16.23 3.03
N MET A 3 0.56 14.91 2.93
CA MET A 3 -0.35 14.10 3.73
C MET A 3 0.07 14.20 5.21
N VAL A 4 -0.86 14.26 6.15
CA VAL A 4 -0.53 14.17 7.57
C VAL A 4 0.01 12.78 7.91
N MET A 5 0.92 12.71 8.88
CA MET A 5 1.67 11.50 9.21
C MET A 5 0.76 10.29 9.52
N MET A 6 -0.31 10.48 10.28
CA MET A 6 -1.26 9.41 10.59
C MET A 6 -1.92 8.84 9.33
N ASN A 7 -2.40 9.71 8.44
CA ASN A 7 -3.02 9.26 7.19
C ASN A 7 -2.03 8.53 6.29
N LEU A 8 -0.77 8.97 6.29
CA LEU A 8 0.31 8.32 5.54
C LEU A 8 0.59 6.92 6.10
N ALA A 9 0.70 6.78 7.43
CA ALA A 9 0.92 5.50 8.09
C ALA A 9 -0.26 4.53 7.85
N THR A 10 -1.50 5.02 7.97
CA THR A 10 -2.71 4.24 7.69
C THR A 10 -2.74 3.78 6.24
N HIS A 11 -2.42 4.66 5.29
CA HIS A 11 -2.38 4.31 3.88
C HIS A 11 -1.33 3.22 3.59
N ILE A 12 -0.14 3.30 4.20
CA ILE A 12 0.87 2.24 4.09
C ILE A 12 0.32 0.91 4.60
N ALA A 13 -0.42 0.92 5.72
CA ALA A 13 -0.99 -0.27 6.33
C ALA A 13 -2.10 -0.91 5.48
N GLU A 14 -2.82 -0.12 4.69
CA GLU A 14 -3.90 -0.59 3.80
C GLU A 14 -3.39 -1.14 2.45
N LEU A 15 -2.22 -0.67 1.99
CA LEU A 15 -1.72 -0.99 0.64
C LEU A 15 -1.56 -2.49 0.35
N PRO A 16 -1.19 -3.38 1.30
CA PRO A 16 -1.15 -4.81 1.01
C PRO A 16 -2.51 -5.38 0.54
N ALA A 17 -3.63 -4.87 1.06
CA ALA A 17 -4.97 -5.34 0.65
C ALA A 17 -5.30 -5.04 -0.82
N TRP A 18 -4.58 -4.12 -1.47
CA TRP A 18 -4.73 -3.89 -2.91
C TRP A 18 -4.36 -5.11 -3.74
N VAL A 19 -3.46 -5.96 -3.25
CA VAL A 19 -3.12 -7.24 -3.90
C VAL A 19 -4.36 -8.10 -4.05
N SER A 20 -5.13 -8.27 -2.97
CA SER A 20 -6.38 -9.02 -2.97
C SER A 20 -7.42 -8.38 -3.90
N MET A 21 -7.57 -7.07 -3.82
CA MET A 21 -8.49 -6.33 -4.69
C MET A 21 -8.16 -6.56 -6.17
N VAL A 22 -6.90 -6.39 -6.55
CA VAL A 22 -6.46 -6.56 -7.95
C VAL A 22 -6.66 -7.99 -8.43
N LEU A 23 -6.38 -9.00 -7.61
CA LEU A 23 -6.58 -10.40 -7.98
C LEU A 23 -8.05 -10.75 -8.20
N ASN A 24 -8.95 -10.15 -7.41
CA ASN A 24 -10.38 -10.49 -7.39
C ASN A 24 -11.27 -9.55 -8.21
N THR A 25 -10.73 -8.48 -8.81
CA THR A 25 -11.48 -7.54 -9.65
C THR A 25 -10.76 -7.30 -10.97
N ASP A 26 -11.41 -6.63 -11.91
CA ASP A 26 -10.79 -6.21 -13.16
C ASP A 26 -10.60 -4.69 -13.23
N GLU A 27 -11.18 -3.95 -12.29
CA GLU A 27 -11.03 -2.50 -12.20
C GLU A 27 -11.29 -1.97 -10.78
N LEU A 28 -10.86 -0.73 -10.54
CA LEU A 28 -11.34 0.11 -9.47
C LEU A 28 -11.75 1.47 -10.03
N ASP A 29 -13.03 1.82 -9.84
CA ASP A 29 -13.57 3.13 -10.18
C ASP A 29 -13.76 3.96 -8.91
N PHE A 30 -12.96 5.00 -8.72
CA PHE A 30 -13.08 5.92 -7.59
C PHE A 30 -14.37 6.76 -7.61
N ALA A 31 -15.02 6.93 -8.79
CA ALA A 31 -16.29 7.62 -8.84
C ALA A 31 -17.45 6.75 -8.35
N ALA A 32 -17.36 5.44 -8.53
CA ALA A 32 -18.36 4.47 -8.04
C ALA A 32 -18.10 4.03 -6.59
N ASN A 33 -16.84 4.13 -6.13
CA ASN A 33 -16.40 3.67 -4.82
C ASN A 33 -15.79 4.85 -4.04
N GLU A 34 -16.61 5.53 -3.24
CA GLU A 34 -16.13 6.63 -2.40
C GLU A 34 -15.06 6.10 -1.42
N TYR A 35 -13.82 6.54 -1.62
CA TYR A 35 -12.75 6.21 -0.68
C TYR A 35 -12.98 6.92 0.65
N LYS A 36 -13.16 6.14 1.71
CA LYS A 36 -13.22 6.64 3.08
C LYS A 36 -11.95 6.23 3.80
N PRO A 37 -11.07 7.20 4.17
CA PRO A 37 -9.85 6.87 4.90
C PRO A 37 -10.18 6.11 6.19
N THR A 38 -9.50 5.01 6.43
CA THR A 38 -9.58 4.31 7.71
C THR A 38 -9.02 5.21 8.81
N ILE A 39 -9.74 5.33 9.90
CA ILE A 39 -9.31 6.08 11.08
C ILE A 39 -8.79 5.09 12.11
N VAL A 40 -7.49 5.14 12.38
CA VAL A 40 -6.86 4.38 13.46
C VAL A 40 -6.69 5.27 14.69
N LYS A 41 -6.95 4.72 15.86
CA LYS A 41 -6.91 5.48 17.12
C LYS A 41 -5.56 5.46 17.82
N ASP A 42 -4.73 4.45 17.54
CA ASP A 42 -3.44 4.20 18.18
C ASP A 42 -2.55 3.27 17.33
N ASN A 43 -1.31 3.07 17.79
CA ASN A 43 -0.36 2.20 17.10
C ASN A 43 -0.80 0.73 17.06
N ALA A 44 -1.50 0.24 18.08
CA ALA A 44 -1.99 -1.14 18.10
C ALA A 44 -3.02 -1.35 16.98
N ALA A 45 -3.96 -0.42 16.82
CA ALA A 45 -4.94 -0.45 15.73
C ALA A 45 -4.28 -0.32 14.35
N LEU A 46 -3.20 0.47 14.23
CA LEU A 46 -2.43 0.60 12.98
C LEU A 46 -1.75 -0.73 12.63
N MET A 47 -1.12 -1.38 13.59
CA MET A 47 -0.47 -2.67 13.36
C MET A 47 -1.47 -3.77 13.05
N ASP A 48 -2.61 -3.81 13.74
CA ASP A 48 -3.69 -4.76 13.45
C ASP A 48 -4.24 -4.59 12.02
N LEU A 49 -4.40 -3.35 11.55
CA LEU A 49 -4.78 -3.05 10.17
C LEU A 49 -3.74 -3.58 9.18
N PHE A 50 -2.45 -3.33 9.44
CA PHE A 50 -1.37 -3.80 8.58
C PHE A 50 -1.31 -5.32 8.52
N GLU A 51 -1.35 -6.00 9.67
CA GLU A 51 -1.28 -7.47 9.73
C GLU A 51 -2.47 -8.12 8.99
N LYS A 52 -3.68 -7.60 9.16
CA LYS A 52 -4.87 -8.07 8.43
C LYS A 52 -4.73 -7.88 6.91
N SER A 53 -4.27 -6.71 6.48
CA SER A 53 -4.04 -6.41 5.07
C SER A 53 -2.98 -7.33 4.46
N LEU A 54 -1.92 -7.62 5.21
CA LEU A 54 -0.83 -8.49 4.79
C LEU A 54 -1.25 -9.96 4.74
N GLU A 55 -2.01 -10.42 5.75
CA GLU A 55 -2.54 -11.79 5.79
C GLU A 55 -3.48 -12.05 4.62
N ASP A 56 -4.39 -11.12 4.35
CA ASP A 56 -5.30 -11.20 3.20
C ASP A 56 -4.53 -11.27 1.87
N ALA A 57 -3.56 -10.38 1.67
CA ALA A 57 -2.72 -10.38 0.48
C ALA A 57 -1.98 -11.72 0.29
N ARG A 58 -1.39 -12.26 1.36
CA ARG A 58 -0.69 -13.56 1.34
C ARG A 58 -1.64 -14.70 1.02
N ALA A 59 -2.82 -14.72 1.63
CA ALA A 59 -3.83 -15.75 1.37
C ALA A 59 -4.25 -15.75 -0.10
N GLN A 60 -4.54 -14.58 -0.66
CA GLN A 60 -4.95 -14.46 -2.07
C GLN A 60 -3.83 -14.81 -3.05
N LEU A 61 -2.60 -14.41 -2.77
CA LEU A 61 -1.44 -14.80 -3.60
C LEU A 61 -1.17 -16.30 -3.56
N SER A 62 -1.42 -16.96 -2.43
CA SER A 62 -1.18 -18.42 -2.29
C SER A 62 -2.15 -19.29 -3.10
N ILE A 63 -3.34 -18.78 -3.37
CA ILE A 63 -4.37 -19.47 -4.17
C ILE A 63 -4.52 -18.90 -5.59
N GLY A 64 -3.87 -17.75 -5.84
CA GLY A 64 -3.90 -17.08 -7.14
C GLY A 64 -3.29 -17.93 -8.24
N LYS A 65 -3.86 -17.83 -9.44
CA LYS A 65 -3.37 -18.52 -10.62
C LYS A 65 -2.45 -17.61 -11.41
N GLU A 66 -1.25 -18.08 -11.73
CA GLU A 66 -0.25 -17.29 -12.43
C GLU A 66 -0.75 -16.76 -13.79
N GLU A 67 -1.53 -17.56 -14.51
CA GLU A 67 -2.12 -17.15 -15.78
C GLU A 67 -3.03 -15.91 -15.68
N THR A 68 -3.63 -15.66 -14.52
CA THR A 68 -4.49 -14.48 -14.31
C THR A 68 -3.70 -13.18 -14.14
N LEU A 69 -2.41 -13.26 -13.83
CA LEU A 69 -1.57 -12.08 -13.62
C LEU A 69 -1.37 -11.24 -14.89
N SER A 70 -1.50 -11.84 -16.07
CA SER A 70 -1.44 -11.15 -17.36
C SER A 70 -2.74 -10.45 -17.75
N ASN A 71 -3.85 -10.74 -17.05
CA ASN A 71 -5.14 -10.10 -17.35
C ASN A 71 -5.06 -8.59 -17.13
N GLU A 72 -5.79 -7.85 -17.95
CA GLU A 72 -5.90 -6.40 -17.84
C GLU A 72 -6.59 -5.99 -16.55
N TRP A 73 -6.13 -4.90 -15.94
CA TRP A 73 -6.75 -4.24 -14.81
C TRP A 73 -6.72 -2.72 -14.98
N ILE A 74 -7.80 -2.03 -14.61
CA ILE A 74 -8.00 -0.61 -14.85
C ILE A 74 -8.24 0.14 -13.55
N LEU A 75 -7.51 1.24 -13.35
CA LEU A 75 -7.79 2.24 -12.33
C LEU A 75 -8.42 3.45 -13.02
N ARG A 76 -9.61 3.87 -12.59
CA ARG A 76 -10.31 4.99 -13.22
C ARG A 76 -11.06 5.89 -12.23
N MET A 77 -11.48 7.03 -12.72
CA MET A 77 -12.39 7.98 -12.08
C MET A 77 -13.52 8.28 -13.06
N GLY A 78 -14.62 7.54 -12.98
CA GLY A 78 -15.68 7.58 -13.98
C GLY A 78 -15.16 7.22 -15.38
N GLU A 79 -15.28 8.12 -16.33
CA GLU A 79 -14.78 7.89 -17.70
C GLU A 79 -13.27 8.08 -17.86
N GLN A 80 -12.62 8.73 -16.90
CA GLN A 80 -11.18 8.99 -16.96
C GLN A 80 -10.37 7.78 -16.49
N ILE A 81 -9.59 7.18 -17.40
CA ILE A 81 -8.61 6.15 -17.06
C ILE A 81 -7.39 6.82 -16.42
N LEU A 82 -7.07 6.46 -15.18
CA LEU A 82 -5.91 6.94 -14.43
C LEU A 82 -4.69 6.05 -14.64
N SER A 83 -4.91 4.73 -14.70
CA SER A 83 -3.87 3.75 -14.99
C SER A 83 -4.50 2.51 -15.61
N LYS A 84 -3.74 1.84 -16.50
CA LYS A 84 -4.14 0.61 -17.17
C LYS A 84 -2.90 -0.27 -17.37
N GLY A 85 -3.01 -1.54 -17.00
CA GLY A 85 -1.90 -2.48 -17.13
C GLY A 85 -2.36 -3.90 -16.80
N SER A 86 -1.42 -4.83 -16.66
CA SER A 86 -1.73 -6.16 -16.17
C SER A 86 -1.98 -6.17 -14.66
N LYS A 87 -2.65 -7.20 -14.14
CA LYS A 87 -2.78 -7.41 -12.69
C LYS A 87 -1.41 -7.45 -12.01
N ALA A 88 -0.41 -8.08 -12.64
CA ALA A 88 0.96 -8.09 -12.13
C ALA A 88 1.55 -6.66 -12.00
N ASP A 89 1.30 -5.79 -12.98
CA ASP A 89 1.77 -4.39 -12.93
C ASP A 89 1.08 -3.62 -11.80
N MET A 90 -0.21 -3.82 -11.59
CA MET A 90 -0.95 -3.17 -10.51
C MET A 90 -0.54 -3.66 -9.11
N ILE A 91 -0.26 -4.96 -8.96
CA ILE A 91 0.30 -5.51 -7.72
C ILE A 91 1.68 -4.89 -7.46
N ARG A 92 2.56 -4.84 -8.48
CA ARG A 92 3.88 -4.18 -8.36
C ARG A 92 3.73 -2.70 -8.02
N HIS A 93 2.76 -2.02 -8.62
CA HIS A 93 2.47 -0.62 -8.31
C HIS A 93 2.10 -0.44 -6.83
N SER A 94 1.19 -1.28 -6.30
CA SER A 94 0.81 -1.25 -4.88
C SER A 94 2.01 -1.45 -3.94
N LEU A 95 2.85 -2.44 -4.22
CA LEU A 95 4.07 -2.68 -3.43
C LEU A 95 5.07 -1.52 -3.53
N SER A 96 5.18 -0.90 -4.71
CA SER A 96 6.02 0.28 -4.91
C SER A 96 5.48 1.51 -4.16
N GLN A 97 4.17 1.64 -4.01
CA GLN A 97 3.55 2.67 -3.17
C GLN A 97 3.93 2.51 -1.69
N ILE A 98 4.01 1.28 -1.18
CA ILE A 98 4.48 1.02 0.19
C ILE A 98 5.91 1.55 0.36
N ILE A 99 6.81 1.26 -0.58
CA ILE A 99 8.20 1.72 -0.55
C ILE A 99 8.26 3.25 -0.58
N HIS A 100 7.50 3.87 -1.50
CA HIS A 100 7.44 5.32 -1.66
C HIS A 100 6.94 6.03 -0.39
N HIS A 101 5.81 5.60 0.14
CA HIS A 101 5.20 6.23 1.31
C HIS A 101 5.97 5.94 2.60
N ARG A 102 6.59 4.76 2.71
CA ARG A 102 7.48 4.44 3.83
C ARG A 102 8.68 5.38 3.87
N ALA A 103 9.27 5.71 2.73
CA ALA A 103 10.36 6.68 2.67
C ALA A 103 9.89 8.08 3.12
N GLN A 104 8.69 8.51 2.71
CA GLN A 104 8.10 9.77 3.18
C GLN A 104 7.85 9.74 4.70
N LEU A 105 7.32 8.63 5.24
CA LEU A 105 7.13 8.47 6.69
C LEU A 105 8.45 8.55 7.44
N GLY A 106 9.53 7.98 6.91
CA GLY A 106 10.87 8.08 7.47
C GLY A 106 11.35 9.53 7.61
N VAL A 107 11.05 10.39 6.63
CA VAL A 107 11.35 11.82 6.73
C VAL A 107 10.59 12.49 7.89
N TYR A 108 9.29 12.16 8.06
CA TYR A 108 8.53 12.69 9.20
C TYR A 108 9.10 12.25 10.55
N LEU A 109 9.47 10.98 10.68
CA LEU A 109 10.07 10.46 11.90
C LEU A 109 11.39 11.16 12.20
N ARG A 110 12.22 11.40 11.18
CA ARG A 110 13.48 12.15 11.32
C ARG A 110 13.27 13.58 11.80
N LEU A 111 12.27 14.27 11.27
CA LEU A 111 11.95 15.64 11.71
C LEU A 111 11.46 15.71 13.17
N LEU A 112 11.07 14.58 13.73
CA LEU A 112 10.63 14.42 15.12
C LEU A 112 11.72 13.79 16.02
N ASP A 113 12.95 13.65 15.51
CA ASP A 113 14.07 12.98 16.21
C ASP A 113 13.75 11.54 16.65
N ILE A 114 12.89 10.85 15.91
CA ILE A 114 12.55 9.45 16.13
C ILE A 114 13.49 8.59 15.28
N PRO A 115 14.24 7.65 15.88
CA PRO A 115 15.12 6.75 15.16
C PRO A 115 14.38 5.90 14.13
N ILE A 116 15.01 5.66 12.97
CA ILE A 116 14.46 4.82 11.91
C ILE A 116 15.40 3.64 11.61
N PRO A 117 14.85 2.44 11.39
CA PRO A 117 15.66 1.29 11.01
C PRO A 117 16.25 1.46 9.61
N GLY A 118 17.29 0.71 9.32
CA GLY A 118 17.77 0.47 7.97
C GLY A 118 16.67 -0.18 7.11
N SER A 119 16.75 -0.01 5.79
CA SER A 119 15.78 -0.62 4.87
C SER A 119 16.46 -1.35 3.71
N TYR A 120 16.80 -0.64 2.64
CA TYR A 120 17.63 -1.14 1.53
C TYR A 120 19.13 -0.88 1.76
N GLY A 121 19.47 -0.32 2.87
CA GLY A 121 20.80 0.03 3.34
C GLY A 121 20.72 0.59 4.75
N PRO A 122 21.86 0.93 5.36
CA PRO A 122 21.90 1.48 6.72
C PRO A 122 21.17 2.81 6.81
N SER A 123 20.60 3.11 7.98
CA SER A 123 20.16 4.45 8.35
C SER A 123 21.23 5.13 9.21
N ALA A 124 21.01 6.39 9.60
CA ALA A 124 21.90 7.05 10.57
C ALA A 124 21.77 6.45 11.99
N ASP A 125 20.69 5.72 12.26
CA ASP A 125 20.43 5.13 13.59
C ASP A 125 20.67 3.62 13.63
N ASP A 126 20.70 2.99 12.46
CA ASP A 126 20.86 1.55 12.31
C ASP A 126 21.83 1.28 11.15
N THR A 127 23.03 0.78 11.48
CA THR A 127 24.08 0.44 10.51
C THR A 127 24.08 -1.03 10.11
N GLY A 128 23.17 -1.84 10.66
CA GLY A 128 22.96 -3.24 10.31
C GLY A 128 22.19 -3.41 8.99
N PHE A 129 22.23 -4.64 8.46
CA PHE A 129 21.41 -5.13 7.37
C PHE A 129 20.48 -6.23 7.88
#